data_df2a2463125c1184d719513ed348a34c
#
_entry.id   df2a2463125c1184d719513ed348a34c
#
_cell.length_a   1.000
_cell.length_b   1.000
_cell.length_c   1.000
_cell.angle_alpha   90.00
_cell.angle_beta   90.00
_cell.angle_gamma   90.00
#
_symmetry.space_group_name_H-M   'P 1'
#
loop_
_entity.id
_entity.type
_entity.pdbx_description
1 polymer ?
#
loop_
_entity_poly.entity_id
_entity_poly.type
_entity_poly.pdbx_seq_one_letter_code
_entity_poly.pdbx_strand_id
1 'polypeptide(L)'
;MESASLRERQKERRRARIYGVAIELFKQGGFQTTTATDIARASNVSRGTFFNYYPYKEAVLLDYGSAVVEGLRAHAEARLIEGILPSIVLQEVWMRLAEQNAHERDLIPPLAYEVLNPDPERARIAYQALPLGKVIEMILRPMQQAGQLRSDLSLSRMSNLIADTYLMIALRWSAYGGGRSLQEEMRLTLSFLMEGVLRR
;
A
#
# COMPACT_ATOMS: atom_id res chain seq x y z
N MET A 1 10.05 -21.34 -27.99
CA MET A 1 9.27 -20.90 -26.81
C MET A 1 10.09 -20.86 -25.51
N GLU A 2 11.08 -21.71 -25.33
CA GLU A 2 11.91 -21.83 -24.10
C GLU A 2 12.84 -20.64 -23.83
N SER A 3 13.38 -19.98 -24.86
CA SER A 3 14.30 -18.84 -24.70
C SER A 3 13.63 -17.55 -24.23
N ALA A 4 12.36 -17.33 -24.56
CA ALA A 4 11.58 -16.20 -24.07
C ALA A 4 11.33 -16.34 -22.55
N SER A 5 11.05 -17.56 -22.09
CA SER A 5 10.87 -17.90 -20.67
C SER A 5 12.13 -17.68 -19.83
N LEU A 6 13.32 -18.00 -20.33
CA LEU A 6 14.60 -17.78 -19.62
C LEU A 6 14.96 -16.30 -19.51
N ARG A 7 14.77 -15.52 -20.57
CA ARG A 7 14.99 -14.06 -20.55
C ARG A 7 14.04 -13.35 -19.58
N GLU A 8 12.77 -13.74 -19.56
CA GLU A 8 11.78 -13.18 -18.67
C GLU A 8 12.11 -13.50 -17.21
N ARG A 9 12.45 -14.75 -16.88
CA ARG A 9 12.91 -15.15 -15.54
C ARG A 9 14.17 -14.39 -15.10
N GLN A 10 15.12 -14.14 -15.99
CA GLN A 10 16.32 -13.35 -15.70
C GLN A 10 15.97 -11.89 -15.43
N LYS A 11 15.03 -11.31 -16.18
CA LYS A 11 14.52 -9.97 -16.01
C LYS A 11 13.83 -9.81 -14.65
N GLU A 12 12.93 -10.74 -14.30
CA GLU A 12 12.25 -10.77 -13.01
C GLU A 12 13.25 -10.92 -11.83
N ARG A 13 14.21 -11.85 -11.93
CA ARG A 13 15.25 -12.02 -10.90
C ARG A 13 16.07 -10.74 -10.71
N ARG A 14 16.39 -10.04 -11.79
CA ARG A 14 17.14 -8.78 -11.73
C ARG A 14 16.30 -7.68 -11.09
N ARG A 15 15.01 -7.56 -11.46
CA ARG A 15 14.06 -6.64 -10.83
C ARG A 15 13.96 -6.90 -9.33
N ALA A 16 13.73 -8.16 -8.94
CA ALA A 16 13.63 -8.57 -7.54
C ALA A 16 14.91 -8.24 -6.74
N ARG A 17 16.10 -8.43 -7.33
CA ARG A 17 17.35 -8.05 -6.69
C ARG A 17 17.48 -6.54 -6.48
N ILE A 18 17.18 -5.75 -7.51
CA ILE A 18 17.22 -4.27 -7.41
C ILE A 18 16.23 -3.81 -6.34
N TYR A 19 15.02 -4.36 -6.34
CA TYR A 19 13.98 -4.09 -5.34
C TYR A 19 14.48 -4.40 -3.91
N GLY A 20 14.97 -5.62 -3.66
CA GLY A 20 15.42 -6.01 -2.32
C GLY A 20 16.55 -5.12 -1.79
N VAL A 21 17.55 -4.83 -2.64
CA VAL A 21 18.66 -3.91 -2.29
C VAL A 21 18.15 -2.50 -2.01
N ALA A 22 17.21 -1.99 -2.81
CA ALA A 22 16.68 -0.65 -2.62
C ALA A 22 15.92 -0.52 -1.29
N ILE A 23 15.07 -1.49 -0.95
CA ILE A 23 14.34 -1.51 0.33
C ILE A 23 15.29 -1.59 1.51
N GLU A 24 16.34 -2.43 1.44
CA GLU A 24 17.38 -2.49 2.47
C GLU A 24 18.06 -1.13 2.68
N LEU A 25 18.49 -0.47 1.60
CA LEU A 25 19.12 0.84 1.66
C LEU A 25 18.17 1.91 2.24
N PHE A 26 16.91 1.88 1.88
CA PHE A 26 15.90 2.80 2.43
C PHE A 26 15.72 2.60 3.94
N LYS A 27 15.72 1.34 4.41
CA LYS A 27 15.59 1.01 5.84
C LYS A 27 16.82 1.39 6.65
N GLN A 28 18.02 1.20 6.08
CA GLN A 28 19.28 1.48 6.79
C GLN A 28 19.68 2.95 6.78
N GLY A 29 19.58 3.60 5.63
CA GLY A 29 20.05 4.96 5.39
C GLY A 29 18.96 6.01 5.29
N GLY A 30 17.69 5.59 5.18
CA GLY A 30 16.57 6.48 4.90
C GLY A 30 16.32 6.67 3.41
N PHE A 31 15.07 6.88 3.06
CA PHE A 31 14.65 7.06 1.67
C PHE A 31 15.29 8.31 1.02
N GLN A 32 15.33 9.43 1.74
CA GLN A 32 15.79 10.72 1.17
C GLN A 32 17.28 10.71 0.82
N THR A 33 18.10 10.08 1.63
CA THR A 33 19.55 10.02 1.47
C THR A 33 20.02 9.00 0.45
N THR A 34 19.20 7.95 0.19
CA THR A 34 19.53 6.90 -0.79
C THR A 34 19.27 7.39 -2.20
N THR A 35 20.27 7.29 -3.09
CA THR A 35 20.16 7.68 -4.49
C THR A 35 19.97 6.47 -5.41
N ALA A 36 19.42 6.69 -6.63
CA ALA A 36 19.36 5.66 -7.67
C ALA A 36 20.75 5.09 -8.03
N THR A 37 21.80 5.91 -7.89
CA THR A 37 23.19 5.49 -8.12
C THR A 37 23.67 4.52 -7.03
N ASP A 38 23.31 4.75 -5.76
CA ASP A 38 23.63 3.86 -4.66
C ASP A 38 22.94 2.50 -4.82
N ILE A 39 21.66 2.53 -5.18
CA ILE A 39 20.90 1.30 -5.46
C ILE A 39 21.52 0.53 -6.62
N ALA A 40 21.85 1.19 -7.73
CA ALA A 40 22.47 0.55 -8.89
C ALA A 40 23.81 -0.09 -8.52
N ARG A 41 24.68 0.63 -7.79
CA ARG A 41 25.97 0.14 -7.31
C ARG A 41 25.81 -1.08 -6.41
N ALA A 42 24.97 -1.00 -5.39
CA ALA A 42 24.74 -2.10 -4.45
C ALA A 42 24.06 -3.31 -5.10
N SER A 43 23.24 -3.09 -6.13
CA SER A 43 22.61 -4.16 -6.94
C SER A 43 23.53 -4.73 -8.03
N ASN A 44 24.77 -4.25 -8.15
CA ASN A 44 25.71 -4.63 -9.19
C ASN A 44 25.11 -4.50 -10.61
N VAL A 45 24.50 -3.35 -10.89
CA VAL A 45 24.00 -2.97 -12.22
C VAL A 45 24.43 -1.55 -12.57
N SER A 46 24.43 -1.20 -13.87
CA SER A 46 24.64 0.17 -14.28
C SER A 46 23.45 1.06 -13.89
N ARG A 47 23.69 2.37 -13.75
CA ARG A 47 22.62 3.36 -13.54
C ARG A 47 21.55 3.29 -14.64
N GLY A 48 21.97 3.14 -15.91
CA GLY A 48 21.04 2.96 -17.02
C GLY A 48 20.21 1.67 -16.89
N THR A 49 20.83 0.59 -16.42
CA THR A 49 20.10 -0.65 -16.13
C THR A 49 19.05 -0.44 -15.02
N PHE A 50 19.38 0.29 -13.96
CA PHE A 50 18.39 0.63 -12.91
C PHE A 50 17.18 1.36 -13.53
N PHE A 51 17.41 2.41 -14.32
CA PHE A 51 16.31 3.19 -14.92
C PHE A 51 15.49 2.43 -15.97
N ASN A 52 16.02 1.35 -16.53
CA ASN A 52 15.23 0.43 -17.37
C ASN A 52 14.21 -0.40 -16.58
N TYR A 53 14.40 -0.58 -15.25
CA TYR A 53 13.47 -1.28 -14.37
C TYR A 53 12.57 -0.32 -13.58
N TYR A 54 13.14 0.79 -13.15
CA TYR A 54 12.48 1.81 -12.31
C TYR A 54 12.79 3.19 -12.88
N PRO A 55 11.85 3.82 -13.59
CA PRO A 55 12.08 5.09 -14.26
C PRO A 55 12.46 6.24 -13.30
N TYR A 56 12.17 6.08 -12.01
CA TYR A 56 12.56 6.98 -10.92
C TYR A 56 12.66 6.18 -9.61
N LYS A 57 13.31 6.76 -8.61
CA LYS A 57 13.58 6.07 -7.33
C LYS A 57 12.30 5.68 -6.59
N GLU A 58 11.31 6.57 -6.61
CA GLU A 58 10.01 6.39 -5.97
C GLU A 58 9.22 5.20 -6.55
N ALA A 59 9.47 4.84 -7.81
CA ALA A 59 8.80 3.69 -8.43
C ALA A 59 9.08 2.36 -7.71
N VAL A 60 10.20 2.25 -6.99
CA VAL A 60 10.49 1.09 -6.13
C VAL A 60 9.50 0.99 -4.98
N LEU A 61 9.04 2.14 -4.43
CA LEU A 61 8.06 2.16 -3.34
C LEU A 61 6.67 1.72 -3.81
N LEU A 62 6.36 1.87 -5.10
CA LEU A 62 5.10 1.34 -5.64
C LEU A 62 5.09 -0.19 -5.64
N ASP A 63 6.21 -0.84 -5.98
CA ASP A 63 6.35 -2.30 -5.85
C ASP A 63 6.25 -2.72 -4.38
N TYR A 64 6.86 -1.95 -3.47
CA TYR A 64 6.78 -2.19 -2.03
C TYR A 64 5.34 -2.10 -1.52
N GLY A 65 4.66 -1.00 -1.77
CA GLY A 65 3.27 -0.79 -1.36
C GLY A 65 2.31 -1.81 -1.98
N SER A 66 2.55 -2.18 -3.26
CA SER A 66 1.79 -3.23 -3.93
C SER A 66 1.92 -4.59 -3.24
N ALA A 67 3.13 -4.97 -2.83
CA ALA A 67 3.37 -6.21 -2.08
C ALA A 67 2.68 -6.19 -0.70
N VAL A 68 2.68 -5.04 -0.03
CA VAL A 68 1.96 -4.84 1.24
C VAL A 68 0.46 -5.04 1.04
N VAL A 69 -0.14 -4.36 0.06
CA VAL A 69 -1.58 -4.45 -0.22
C VAL A 69 -1.98 -5.88 -0.63
N GLU A 70 -1.13 -6.56 -1.40
CA GLU A 70 -1.37 -7.98 -1.76
C GLU A 70 -1.33 -8.91 -0.54
N GLY A 71 -0.40 -8.70 0.40
CA GLY A 71 -0.37 -9.41 1.67
C GLY A 71 -1.63 -9.19 2.52
N LEU A 72 -2.14 -7.95 2.54
CA LEU A 72 -3.41 -7.63 3.21
C LEU A 72 -4.60 -8.30 2.53
N ARG A 73 -4.62 -8.34 1.19
CA ARG A 73 -5.65 -9.02 0.41
C ARG A 73 -5.70 -10.51 0.73
N ALA A 74 -4.54 -11.17 0.68
CA ALA A 74 -4.43 -12.60 0.98
C ALA A 74 -4.87 -12.93 2.42
N HIS A 75 -4.46 -12.08 3.39
CA HIS A 75 -4.91 -12.23 4.78
C HIS A 75 -6.44 -12.10 4.89
N ALA A 76 -7.02 -11.05 4.29
CA ALA A 76 -8.47 -10.82 4.34
C ALA A 76 -9.26 -11.98 3.71
N GLU A 77 -8.82 -12.48 2.55
CA GLU A 77 -9.45 -13.64 1.91
C GLU A 77 -9.43 -14.87 2.80
N ALA A 78 -8.28 -15.21 3.40
CA ALA A 78 -8.18 -16.35 4.31
C ALA A 78 -9.13 -16.23 5.50
N ARG A 79 -9.19 -15.03 6.13
CA ARG A 79 -10.06 -14.78 7.28
C ARG A 79 -11.54 -14.86 6.95
N LEU A 80 -11.94 -14.34 5.77
CA LEU A 80 -13.33 -14.46 5.29
C LEU A 80 -13.72 -15.91 4.99
N ILE A 81 -12.80 -16.72 4.42
CA ILE A 81 -13.00 -18.16 4.20
C ILE A 81 -13.16 -18.92 5.52
N GLU A 82 -12.43 -18.52 6.58
CA GLU A 82 -12.58 -19.06 7.94
C GLU A 82 -13.91 -18.66 8.59
N GLY A 83 -14.73 -17.84 7.96
CA GLY A 83 -16.03 -17.39 8.47
C GLY A 83 -15.95 -16.26 9.51
N ILE A 84 -14.82 -15.57 9.59
CA ILE A 84 -14.67 -14.41 10.48
C ILE A 84 -15.53 -13.26 9.96
N LEU A 85 -16.16 -12.54 10.88
CA LEU A 85 -17.04 -11.41 10.55
C LEU A 85 -16.27 -10.33 9.75
N PRO A 86 -16.84 -9.83 8.65
CA PRO A 86 -16.17 -8.83 7.79
C PRO A 86 -15.71 -7.57 8.55
N SER A 87 -16.46 -7.13 9.56
CA SER A 87 -16.07 -6.00 10.41
C SER A 87 -14.80 -6.27 11.22
N ILE A 88 -14.60 -7.50 11.69
CA ILE A 88 -13.37 -7.92 12.37
C ILE A 88 -12.22 -8.01 11.36
N VAL A 89 -12.46 -8.62 10.19
CA VAL A 89 -11.44 -8.72 9.12
C VAL A 89 -10.96 -7.32 8.68
N LEU A 90 -11.89 -6.36 8.53
CA LEU A 90 -11.52 -4.98 8.20
C LEU A 90 -10.66 -4.36 9.30
N GLN A 91 -11.00 -4.59 10.56
CA GLN A 91 -10.19 -4.10 11.68
C GLN A 91 -8.79 -4.73 11.69
N GLU A 92 -8.67 -6.04 11.47
CA GLU A 92 -7.37 -6.74 11.38
C GLU A 92 -6.50 -6.16 10.25
N VAL A 93 -7.05 -6.02 9.04
CA VAL A 93 -6.35 -5.45 7.87
C VAL A 93 -5.89 -4.03 8.14
N TRP A 94 -6.77 -3.20 8.71
CA TRP A 94 -6.49 -1.82 9.04
C TRP A 94 -5.38 -1.66 10.07
N MET A 95 -5.41 -2.49 11.12
CA MET A 95 -4.41 -2.45 12.17
C MET A 95 -3.07 -3.03 11.73
N ARG A 96 -3.05 -4.11 10.91
CA ARG A 96 -1.81 -4.65 10.33
C ARG A 96 -1.09 -3.61 9.47
N LEU A 97 -1.84 -2.90 8.63
CA LEU A 97 -1.26 -1.82 7.83
C LEU A 97 -0.72 -0.68 8.69
N ALA A 98 -1.43 -0.33 9.78
CA ALA A 98 -0.97 0.70 10.71
C ALA A 98 0.30 0.30 11.47
N GLU A 99 0.41 -0.96 11.88
CA GLU A 99 1.58 -1.51 12.53
C GLU A 99 2.80 -1.47 11.61
N GLN A 100 2.64 -1.95 10.37
CA GLN A 100 3.71 -1.93 9.37
C GLN A 100 4.16 -0.50 9.06
N ASN A 101 3.24 0.41 8.84
CA ASN A 101 3.55 1.81 8.55
C ASN A 101 4.20 2.54 9.74
N ALA A 102 3.88 2.14 10.97
CA ALA A 102 4.54 2.71 12.15
C ALA A 102 6.04 2.38 12.19
N HIS A 103 6.44 1.19 11.74
CA HIS A 103 7.85 0.78 11.64
C HIS A 103 8.58 1.43 10.46
N GLU A 104 7.86 1.86 9.43
CA GLU A 104 8.42 2.35 8.17
C GLU A 104 7.96 3.78 7.86
N ARG A 105 7.91 4.60 8.93
CA ARG A 105 7.39 5.97 8.89
C ARG A 105 7.97 6.81 7.76
N ASP A 106 9.26 6.68 7.46
CA ASP A 106 9.97 7.49 6.45
C ASP A 106 9.57 7.12 5.00
N LEU A 107 8.92 5.97 4.79
CA LEU A 107 8.44 5.55 3.48
C LEU A 107 7.02 6.07 3.16
N ILE A 108 6.26 6.50 4.18
CA ILE A 108 4.88 6.98 4.00
C ILE A 108 4.81 8.25 3.15
N PRO A 109 5.57 9.34 3.44
CA PRO A 109 5.46 10.56 2.65
C PRO A 109 5.81 10.36 1.16
N PRO A 110 6.94 9.74 0.79
CA PRO A 110 7.27 9.58 -0.62
C PRO A 110 6.27 8.67 -1.36
N LEU A 111 5.70 7.65 -0.71
CA LEU A 111 4.67 6.81 -1.29
C LEU A 111 3.36 7.59 -1.49
N ALA A 112 2.94 8.37 -0.48
CA ALA A 112 1.76 9.21 -0.56
C ALA A 112 1.90 10.29 -1.66
N TYR A 113 3.09 10.87 -1.82
CA TYR A 113 3.36 11.86 -2.88
C TYR A 113 3.26 11.25 -4.29
N GLU A 114 3.51 9.98 -4.48
CA GLU A 114 3.25 9.32 -5.77
C GLU A 114 1.75 9.22 -6.06
N VAL A 115 0.93 8.89 -5.07
CA VAL A 115 -0.53 8.85 -5.21
C VAL A 115 -1.11 10.24 -5.45
N LEU A 116 -0.54 11.27 -4.83
CA LEU A 116 -0.95 12.67 -4.93
C LEU A 116 -0.12 13.45 -5.96
N ASN A 117 0.59 12.77 -6.86
CA ASN A 117 1.50 13.41 -7.81
C ASN A 117 0.73 14.38 -8.72
N PRO A 118 1.26 15.60 -8.97
CA PRO A 118 0.64 16.54 -9.89
C PRO A 118 0.66 16.08 -11.36
N ASP A 119 1.54 15.14 -11.73
CA ASP A 119 1.46 14.43 -13.01
C ASP A 119 0.35 13.37 -12.95
N PRO A 120 -0.75 13.55 -13.74
CA PRO A 120 -1.90 12.65 -13.69
C PRO A 120 -1.56 11.19 -14.05
N GLU A 121 -0.59 10.97 -14.92
CA GLU A 121 -0.19 9.62 -15.32
C GLU A 121 0.56 8.90 -14.19
N ARG A 122 1.47 9.59 -13.51
CA ARG A 122 2.15 9.05 -12.31
C ARG A 122 1.16 8.76 -11.19
N ALA A 123 0.26 9.70 -10.91
CA ALA A 123 -0.79 9.49 -9.90
C ALA A 123 -1.67 8.29 -10.24
N ARG A 124 -2.07 8.13 -11.51
CA ARG A 124 -2.86 7.00 -11.99
C ARG A 124 -2.12 5.66 -11.79
N ILE A 125 -0.84 5.61 -12.16
CA ILE A 125 0.00 4.41 -11.97
C ILE A 125 0.10 4.07 -10.49
N ALA A 126 0.38 5.05 -9.62
CA ALA A 126 0.48 4.85 -8.19
C ALA A 126 -0.84 4.35 -7.57
N TYR A 127 -1.96 4.98 -7.93
CA TYR A 127 -3.29 4.57 -7.46
C TYR A 127 -3.65 3.13 -7.87
N GLN A 128 -3.27 2.73 -9.09
CA GLN A 128 -3.49 1.35 -9.58
C GLN A 128 -2.57 0.33 -8.90
N ALA A 129 -1.34 0.73 -8.56
CA ALA A 129 -0.38 -0.13 -7.86
C ALA A 129 -0.76 -0.38 -6.39
N LEU A 130 -1.58 0.49 -5.79
CA LEU A 130 -1.94 0.47 -4.38
C LEU A 130 -3.46 0.29 -4.18
N PRO A 131 -4.06 -0.85 -4.60
CA PRO A 131 -5.51 -1.01 -4.66
C PRO A 131 -6.16 -1.30 -3.30
N LEU A 132 -5.81 -0.56 -2.23
CA LEU A 132 -6.37 -0.75 -0.89
C LEU A 132 -7.90 -0.65 -0.87
N GLY A 133 -8.47 0.27 -1.64
CA GLY A 133 -9.92 0.39 -1.80
C GLY A 133 -10.58 -0.90 -2.32
N LYS A 134 -9.89 -1.66 -3.18
CA LYS A 134 -10.39 -2.96 -3.68
C LYS A 134 -10.36 -4.05 -2.60
N VAL A 135 -9.35 -4.03 -1.74
CA VAL A 135 -9.29 -4.95 -0.58
C VAL A 135 -10.45 -4.66 0.36
N ILE A 136 -10.68 -3.39 0.69
CA ILE A 136 -11.79 -2.97 1.55
C ILE A 136 -13.15 -3.31 0.91
N GLU A 137 -13.29 -3.08 -0.40
CA GLU A 137 -14.50 -3.44 -1.16
C GLU A 137 -14.81 -4.95 -1.05
N MET A 138 -13.80 -5.79 -1.19
CA MET A 138 -13.91 -7.24 -1.03
C MET A 138 -14.40 -7.61 0.38
N ILE A 139 -13.85 -6.99 1.41
CA ILE A 139 -14.22 -7.24 2.82
C ILE A 139 -15.65 -6.78 3.11
N LEU A 140 -16.06 -5.62 2.60
CA LEU A 140 -17.39 -5.05 2.86
C LEU A 140 -18.52 -5.67 2.03
N ARG A 141 -18.19 -6.39 0.95
CA ARG A 141 -19.19 -6.98 0.04
C ARG A 141 -20.19 -7.91 0.73
N PRO A 142 -19.81 -8.83 1.62
CA PRO A 142 -20.78 -9.65 2.39
C PRO A 142 -21.72 -8.81 3.26
N MET A 143 -21.23 -7.72 3.86
CA MET A 143 -22.07 -6.81 4.66
C MET A 143 -23.09 -6.07 3.79
N GLN A 144 -22.70 -5.66 2.58
CA GLN A 144 -23.64 -5.06 1.62
C GLN A 144 -24.72 -6.05 1.21
N GLN A 145 -24.34 -7.29 0.91
CA GLN A 145 -25.30 -8.35 0.52
C GLN A 145 -26.28 -8.67 1.66
N ALA A 146 -25.82 -8.56 2.91
CA ALA A 146 -26.67 -8.72 4.11
C ALA A 146 -27.51 -7.48 4.45
N GLY A 147 -27.42 -6.39 3.67
CA GLY A 147 -28.16 -5.15 3.90
C GLY A 147 -27.71 -4.38 5.15
N GLN A 148 -26.50 -4.62 5.63
CA GLN A 148 -25.94 -3.98 6.83
C GLN A 148 -25.32 -2.61 6.54
N LEU A 149 -25.05 -2.29 5.28
CA LEU A 149 -24.46 -1.02 4.88
C LEU A 149 -25.54 -0.05 4.37
N ARG A 150 -25.24 1.23 4.46
CA ARG A 150 -26.07 2.29 3.87
C ARG A 150 -26.21 2.07 2.35
N SER A 151 -27.34 2.44 1.77
CA SER A 151 -27.68 2.18 0.36
C SER A 151 -27.54 3.41 -0.55
N ASP A 152 -27.33 4.60 0.01
CA ASP A 152 -27.22 5.86 -0.73
C ASP A 152 -25.82 6.10 -1.34
N LEU A 153 -24.83 5.27 -0.96
CA LEU A 153 -23.49 5.25 -1.57
C LEU A 153 -23.18 3.88 -2.14
N SER A 154 -22.48 3.86 -3.27
CA SER A 154 -21.98 2.61 -3.83
C SER A 154 -20.88 2.01 -2.94
N LEU A 155 -20.76 0.68 -2.94
CA LEU A 155 -19.72 -0.03 -2.19
C LEU A 155 -18.31 0.47 -2.53
N SER A 156 -18.04 0.64 -3.84
CA SER A 156 -16.75 1.16 -4.30
C SER A 156 -16.46 2.58 -3.77
N ARG A 157 -17.50 3.45 -3.70
CA ARG A 157 -17.32 4.80 -3.15
C ARG A 157 -17.00 4.75 -1.66
N MET A 158 -17.72 3.95 -0.88
CA MET A 158 -17.44 3.77 0.55
C MET A 158 -16.04 3.24 0.79
N SER A 159 -15.65 2.21 0.04
CA SER A 159 -14.33 1.57 0.17
C SER A 159 -13.19 2.51 -0.17
N ASN A 160 -13.35 3.33 -1.22
CA ASN A 160 -12.33 4.32 -1.59
C ASN A 160 -12.23 5.44 -0.53
N LEU A 161 -13.35 5.94 -0.01
CA LEU A 161 -13.32 6.94 1.07
C LEU A 161 -12.59 6.43 2.32
N ILE A 162 -12.77 5.16 2.67
CA ILE A 162 -12.04 4.53 3.78
C ILE A 162 -10.54 4.47 3.45
N ALA A 163 -10.16 4.00 2.26
CA ALA A 163 -8.76 3.91 1.84
C ALA A 163 -8.06 5.28 1.78
N ASP A 164 -8.74 6.29 1.19
CA ASP A 164 -8.22 7.65 1.08
C ASP A 164 -8.01 8.28 2.46
N THR A 165 -8.96 8.03 3.39
CA THR A 165 -8.85 8.50 4.77
C THR A 165 -7.64 7.87 5.47
N TYR A 166 -7.38 6.56 5.25
CA TYR A 166 -6.18 5.90 5.78
C TYR A 166 -4.92 6.63 5.32
N LEU A 167 -4.77 6.83 4.01
CA LEU A 167 -3.58 7.47 3.43
C LEU A 167 -3.34 8.87 4.02
N MET A 168 -4.39 9.67 4.11
CA MET A 168 -4.27 11.05 4.61
C MET A 168 -3.91 11.10 6.11
N ILE A 169 -4.45 10.20 6.93
CA ILE A 169 -4.10 10.12 8.35
C ILE A 169 -2.68 9.62 8.53
N ALA A 170 -2.26 8.58 7.80
CA ALA A 170 -0.89 8.07 7.84
C ALA A 170 0.12 9.15 7.43
N LEU A 171 -0.15 9.88 6.33
CA LEU A 171 0.69 10.98 5.88
C LEU A 171 0.79 12.09 6.94
N ARG A 172 -0.33 12.53 7.50
CA ARG A 172 -0.34 13.55 8.56
C ARG A 172 0.44 13.09 9.79
N TRP A 173 0.23 11.85 10.24
CA TRP A 173 0.95 11.27 11.36
C TRP A 173 2.46 11.20 11.09
N SER A 174 2.86 10.79 9.90
CA SER A 174 4.28 10.70 9.54
C SER A 174 4.95 12.07 9.52
N ALA A 175 4.24 13.13 9.11
CA ALA A 175 4.77 14.48 8.98
C ALA A 175 4.88 15.19 10.35
N TYR A 176 3.84 15.13 11.16
CA TYR A 176 3.74 15.96 12.38
C TYR A 176 4.10 15.20 13.67
N GLY A 177 4.05 13.90 13.68
CA GLY A 177 4.52 12.97 14.71
C GLY A 177 4.27 13.42 16.14
N GLY A 178 3.08 13.40 16.63
CA GLY A 178 2.85 13.92 17.96
C GLY A 178 1.72 13.26 18.73
N GLY A 179 2.00 12.85 19.93
CA GLY A 179 1.02 12.52 20.97
C GLY A 179 0.48 11.09 20.94
N ARG A 180 -0.06 10.60 19.81
CA ARG A 180 -0.64 9.25 19.70
C ARG A 180 0.15 8.37 18.73
N SER A 181 0.13 7.07 18.97
CA SER A 181 0.63 6.10 18.00
C SER A 181 -0.26 6.06 16.75
N LEU A 182 0.33 5.63 15.62
CA LEU A 182 -0.46 5.47 14.39
C LEU A 182 -1.61 4.49 14.60
N GLN A 183 -1.40 3.43 15.37
CA GLN A 183 -2.42 2.44 15.69
C GLN A 183 -3.61 3.05 16.45
N GLU A 184 -3.37 3.95 17.42
CA GLU A 184 -4.44 4.63 18.14
C GLU A 184 -5.23 5.57 17.23
N GLU A 185 -4.56 6.37 16.40
CA GLU A 185 -5.21 7.24 15.41
C GLU A 185 -6.06 6.43 14.44
N MET A 186 -5.51 5.31 13.95
CA MET A 186 -6.20 4.45 12.98
C MET A 186 -7.40 3.72 13.61
N ARG A 187 -7.31 3.28 14.86
CA ARG A 187 -8.44 2.66 15.55
C ARG A 187 -9.61 3.63 15.72
N LEU A 188 -9.33 4.86 16.18
CA LEU A 188 -10.34 5.90 16.32
C LEU A 188 -10.97 6.27 14.98
N THR A 189 -10.15 6.41 13.95
CA THR A 189 -10.61 6.72 12.60
C THR A 189 -11.51 5.63 12.04
N LEU A 190 -11.11 4.35 12.17
CA LEU A 190 -11.93 3.24 11.65
C LEU A 190 -13.28 3.17 12.37
N SER A 191 -13.32 3.35 13.71
CA SER A 191 -14.58 3.40 14.47
C SER A 191 -15.52 4.48 13.94
N PHE A 192 -15.00 5.69 13.75
CA PHE A 192 -15.77 6.82 13.21
C PHE A 192 -16.29 6.55 11.79
N LEU A 193 -15.45 5.99 10.92
CA LEU A 193 -15.84 5.67 9.54
C LEU A 193 -16.91 4.57 9.51
N MET A 194 -16.78 3.55 10.34
CA MET A 194 -17.75 2.45 10.39
C MET A 194 -19.13 2.92 10.85
N GLU A 195 -19.22 3.85 11.81
CA GLU A 195 -20.49 4.48 12.17
C GLU A 195 -21.14 5.24 11.01
N GLY A 196 -20.33 5.77 10.09
CA GLY A 196 -20.80 6.47 8.88
C GLY A 196 -21.24 5.55 7.73
N VAL A 197 -20.79 4.28 7.68
CA VAL A 197 -21.10 3.36 6.58
C VAL A 197 -22.16 2.32 6.94
N LEU A 198 -22.39 2.06 8.23
CA LEU A 198 -23.46 1.17 8.69
C LEU A 198 -24.84 1.75 8.41
N ARG A 199 -25.80 0.87 8.17
CA ARG A 199 -27.22 1.24 8.08
C ARG A 199 -27.71 1.65 9.47
N ARG A 200 -28.33 2.83 9.55
CA ARG A 200 -29.07 3.29 10.73
C ARG A 200 -30.43 2.66 10.80
#